data_d6bdbfb4eb875f866d28421420510dc7
#
_entry.id   d6bdbfb4eb875f866d28421420510dc7
#
_cell.length_a   1.000
_cell.length_b   1.000
_cell.length_c   1.000
_cell.angle_alpha   90.00
_cell.angle_beta   90.00
_cell.angle_gamma   90.00
#
_symmetry.space_group_name_H-M   'P 1'
#
loop_
_entity.id
_entity.type
_entity.pdbx_description
1 polymer ?
#
loop_
_entity_poly.entity_id
_entity_poly.type
_entity_poly.pdbx_seq_one_letter_code
_entity_poly.pdbx_strand_id
1 'polypeptide(L)'
;SSDLLKSGSTALWLKQIDLKGRGDLASLIRKGKYIWFADEKGEWTVRQDVPYWETRVSKDEGGNGGPLTPTSNGRFIGPEVPFGYVMGTYHEEPVLLIESSMGNRSLNFDFRPPSSGKTEEEKANEYCGLEYDLMVEGVHKTLANIDNIVPDYKGQGYEIAGFVWFQGHKDKDVAKEIYETHLAHLIK
;
A
#
# COMPACT_ATOMS: atom_id res chain seq x y z
N SER A 1 6.39 -27.15 -16.49
CA SER A 1 7.04 -25.80 -16.51
C SER A 1 6.39 -24.82 -17.50
N SER A 2 5.52 -25.28 -18.39
CA SER A 2 4.77 -24.42 -19.33
C SER A 2 3.43 -23.92 -18.78
N ASP A 3 2.98 -24.44 -17.67
CA ASP A 3 1.62 -24.21 -17.16
C ASP A 3 1.50 -22.98 -16.26
N LEU A 4 2.62 -22.49 -15.70
CA LEU A 4 2.71 -21.19 -15.00
C LEU A 4 2.31 -20.00 -15.86
N LEU A 5 2.22 -20.18 -17.17
CA LEU A 5 1.95 -19.12 -18.13
C LEU A 5 0.52 -19.12 -18.67
N LYS A 6 -0.37 -19.96 -18.16
CA LYS A 6 -1.71 -20.17 -18.74
C LYS A 6 -2.84 -19.46 -17.99
N SER A 7 -2.63 -18.98 -16.79
CA SER A 7 -3.68 -18.26 -16.04
C SER A 7 -3.55 -16.75 -16.22
N GLY A 8 -4.42 -16.17 -16.94
CA GLY A 8 -4.80 -14.76 -17.03
C GLY A 8 -3.69 -13.69 -16.86
N SER A 9 -3.91 -12.74 -16.00
CA SER A 9 -3.05 -11.56 -15.78
C SER A 9 -1.70 -11.88 -15.13
N THR A 10 -1.61 -12.90 -14.29
CA THR A 10 -0.40 -13.39 -13.64
C THR A 10 0.66 -13.81 -14.64
N ALA A 11 0.24 -14.63 -15.62
CA ALA A 11 1.11 -15.13 -16.68
C ALA A 11 1.68 -13.99 -17.54
N LEU A 12 0.87 -12.99 -17.83
CA LEU A 12 1.28 -11.85 -18.65
C LEU A 12 2.32 -11.00 -17.94
N TRP A 13 2.15 -10.78 -16.63
CA TRP A 13 3.07 -9.95 -15.84
C TRP A 13 4.43 -10.65 -15.62
N LEU A 14 4.43 -11.91 -15.24
CA LEU A 14 5.66 -12.72 -15.13
C LEU A 14 6.39 -12.80 -16.46
N LYS A 15 5.66 -12.93 -17.57
CA LYS A 15 6.22 -12.94 -18.92
C LYS A 15 6.83 -11.59 -19.31
N GLN A 16 6.22 -10.48 -18.90
CA GLN A 16 6.77 -9.14 -19.18
C GLN A 16 8.07 -8.88 -18.43
N ILE A 17 8.23 -9.40 -17.23
CA ILE A 17 9.48 -9.30 -16.45
C ILE A 17 10.57 -10.15 -17.10
N ASP A 18 10.27 -11.38 -17.45
CA ASP A 18 11.21 -12.27 -18.14
C ASP A 18 11.70 -11.69 -19.48
N LEU A 19 10.80 -11.05 -20.25
CA LEU A 19 11.14 -10.44 -21.55
C LEU A 19 12.01 -9.19 -21.42
N LYS A 20 11.95 -8.48 -20.30
CA LYS A 20 12.75 -7.24 -20.11
C LYS A 20 14.11 -7.49 -19.48
N GLY A 21 14.42 -8.71 -19.06
CA GLY A 21 15.69 -9.07 -18.44
C GLY A 21 16.01 -8.28 -17.15
N ARG A 22 15.01 -7.66 -16.54
CA ARG A 22 15.16 -6.80 -15.36
C ARG A 22 14.63 -7.47 -14.10
N GLY A 23 15.01 -8.64 -13.87
CA GLY A 23 14.57 -9.38 -12.72
C GLY A 23 13.98 -10.72 -13.17
N ASP A 24 14.26 -11.71 -12.42
CA ASP A 24 13.91 -13.09 -12.69
C ASP A 24 12.95 -13.58 -11.60
N LEU A 25 11.88 -12.78 -11.36
CA LEU A 25 10.89 -13.13 -10.33
C LEU A 25 10.29 -14.51 -10.60
N ALA A 26 9.96 -14.81 -11.84
CA ALA A 26 9.41 -16.12 -12.22
C ALA A 26 10.38 -17.26 -11.93
N SER A 27 11.68 -17.08 -12.21
CA SER A 27 12.71 -18.07 -11.86
C SER A 27 12.89 -18.21 -10.35
N LEU A 28 12.83 -17.11 -9.62
CA LEU A 28 12.96 -17.11 -8.16
C LEU A 28 11.76 -17.81 -7.49
N ILE A 29 10.54 -17.57 -7.99
CA ILE A 29 9.33 -18.28 -7.53
C ILE A 29 9.47 -19.78 -7.82
N ARG A 30 9.89 -20.18 -9.04
CA ARG A 30 10.14 -21.60 -9.38
C ARG A 30 11.21 -22.28 -8.50
N LYS A 31 12.10 -21.49 -7.91
CA LYS A 31 13.12 -21.96 -6.95
C LYS A 31 12.64 -21.94 -5.50
N GLY A 32 11.34 -21.71 -5.26
CA GLY A 32 10.74 -21.62 -3.94
C GLY A 32 11.15 -20.38 -3.14
N LYS A 33 11.64 -19.33 -3.83
CA LYS A 33 11.87 -18.02 -3.22
C LYS A 33 10.65 -17.15 -3.39
N TYR A 34 10.46 -16.21 -2.46
CA TYR A 34 9.34 -15.26 -2.51
C TYR A 34 7.97 -15.94 -2.56
N ILE A 35 7.77 -16.92 -1.69
CA ILE A 35 6.52 -17.70 -1.55
C ILE A 35 5.30 -16.82 -1.23
N TRP A 36 5.53 -15.59 -0.78
CA TRP A 36 4.48 -14.60 -0.57
C TRP A 36 3.86 -14.05 -1.86
N PHE A 37 4.46 -14.29 -3.03
CA PHE A 37 3.90 -13.87 -4.30
C PHE A 37 3.07 -14.97 -4.98
N ALA A 38 3.57 -16.19 -4.99
CA ALA A 38 2.90 -17.31 -5.66
C ALA A 38 3.25 -18.64 -5.00
N ASP A 39 2.33 -19.57 -5.07
CA ASP A 39 2.50 -20.92 -4.57
C ASP A 39 3.35 -21.79 -5.53
N GLU A 40 3.54 -23.06 -5.17
CA GLU A 40 4.32 -24.02 -5.97
C GLU A 40 3.70 -24.32 -7.35
N LYS A 41 2.39 -24.06 -7.51
CA LYS A 41 1.67 -24.20 -8.78
C LYS A 41 1.78 -22.95 -9.64
N GLY A 42 2.31 -21.84 -9.08
CA GLY A 42 2.44 -20.55 -9.72
C GLY A 42 1.16 -19.72 -9.73
N GLU A 43 0.21 -20.08 -8.88
CA GLU A 43 -0.97 -19.26 -8.64
C GLU A 43 -0.62 -18.16 -7.62
N TRP A 44 -1.24 -16.99 -7.76
CA TRP A 44 -1.04 -15.91 -6.81
C TRP A 44 -1.45 -16.32 -5.40
N THR A 45 -0.57 -16.09 -4.44
CA THR A 45 -0.91 -16.23 -3.02
C THR A 45 -2.06 -15.27 -2.68
N VAL A 46 -3.08 -15.80 -1.99
CA VAL A 46 -4.21 -15.03 -1.49
C VAL A 46 -4.28 -15.21 0.02
N ARG A 47 -4.21 -14.09 0.77
CA ARG A 47 -4.30 -14.06 2.24
C ARG A 47 -5.68 -13.56 2.63
N GLN A 48 -6.57 -14.48 2.97
CA GLN A 48 -7.92 -14.17 3.46
C GLN A 48 -7.88 -13.52 4.87
N ASP A 49 -6.86 -13.83 5.63
CA ASP A 49 -6.58 -13.30 6.96
C ASP A 49 -5.91 -11.93 6.96
N VAL A 50 -5.57 -11.42 5.78
CA VAL A 50 -5.02 -10.06 5.58
C VAL A 50 -5.91 -9.30 4.61
N PRO A 51 -7.01 -8.71 5.07
CA PRO A 51 -7.76 -7.74 4.26
C PRO A 51 -6.88 -6.57 3.85
N TYR A 52 -6.96 -6.19 2.59
CA TYR A 52 -6.28 -5.02 2.03
C TYR A 52 -7.33 -4.01 1.55
N TRP A 53 -7.13 -2.75 1.85
CA TRP A 53 -8.01 -1.67 1.44
C TRP A 53 -7.22 -0.47 0.96
N GLU A 54 -7.35 -0.12 -0.31
CA GLU A 54 -6.75 1.07 -0.89
C GLU A 54 -7.69 2.27 -0.74
N THR A 55 -7.22 3.32 -0.08
CA THR A 55 -7.87 4.64 -0.08
C THR A 55 -7.16 5.52 -1.10
N ARG A 56 -7.87 5.96 -2.13
CA ARG A 56 -7.27 6.83 -3.15
C ARG A 56 -7.28 8.27 -2.70
N VAL A 57 -6.11 8.76 -2.34
CA VAL A 57 -5.94 10.09 -1.76
C VAL A 57 -6.17 11.26 -2.71
N SER A 58 -6.16 11.12 -4.02
CA SER A 58 -6.41 12.25 -4.94
C SER A 58 -7.77 12.24 -5.62
N LYS A 59 -8.62 11.28 -5.27
CA LYS A 59 -9.98 11.16 -5.82
C LYS A 59 -10.89 10.58 -4.75
N ASP A 60 -11.99 11.23 -4.54
CA ASP A 60 -13.05 10.74 -3.64
C ASP A 60 -13.85 9.60 -4.30
N GLU A 61 -13.14 8.55 -4.72
CA GLU A 61 -13.72 7.39 -5.39
C GLU A 61 -14.06 6.23 -4.43
N GLY A 62 -14.03 6.50 -3.12
CA GLY A 62 -14.16 5.43 -2.12
C GLY A 62 -12.98 4.50 -2.12
N GLY A 63 -12.92 3.60 -1.17
CA GLY A 63 -11.88 2.59 -1.12
C GLY A 63 -12.20 1.39 -2.03
N ASN A 64 -11.17 0.65 -2.38
CA ASN A 64 -11.27 -0.63 -3.08
C ASN A 64 -10.36 -1.64 -2.41
N GLY A 65 -10.81 -2.88 -2.30
CA GLY A 65 -9.99 -3.89 -1.63
C GLY A 65 -10.57 -5.29 -1.67
N GLY A 66 -9.99 -6.13 -0.85
CA GLY A 66 -10.32 -7.55 -0.71
C GLY A 66 -9.21 -8.28 0.04
N PRO A 67 -9.12 -9.60 -0.05
CA PRO A 67 -7.99 -10.33 0.51
C PRO A 67 -6.68 -9.91 -0.16
N LEU A 68 -5.60 -9.85 0.61
CA LEU A 68 -4.30 -9.46 0.09
C LEU A 68 -3.80 -10.48 -0.93
N THR A 69 -3.45 -9.98 -2.09
CA THR A 69 -2.83 -10.75 -3.18
C THR A 69 -1.87 -9.84 -3.96
N PRO A 70 -0.90 -10.37 -4.70
CA PRO A 70 -0.01 -9.55 -5.53
C PRO A 70 -0.69 -8.61 -6.53
N THR A 71 -1.98 -8.78 -6.77
CA THR A 71 -2.77 -7.92 -7.66
C THR A 71 -3.80 -7.07 -6.92
N SER A 72 -3.71 -6.93 -5.59
CA SER A 72 -4.67 -6.17 -4.79
C SER A 72 -4.79 -4.71 -5.23
N ASN A 73 -3.69 -4.07 -5.63
CA ASN A 73 -3.72 -2.71 -6.17
C ASN A 73 -3.88 -2.66 -7.70
N GLY A 74 -4.29 -3.74 -8.33
CA GLY A 74 -4.64 -3.86 -9.73
C GLY A 74 -3.53 -4.38 -10.64
N ARG A 75 -2.45 -3.61 -10.91
CA ARG A 75 -1.46 -3.96 -11.94
C ARG A 75 -0.05 -4.16 -11.45
N PHE A 76 0.24 -3.71 -10.25
CA PHE A 76 1.58 -3.64 -9.72
C PHE A 76 1.69 -4.39 -8.41
N ILE A 77 2.84 -4.96 -8.15
CA ILE A 77 3.18 -5.56 -6.87
C ILE A 77 3.95 -4.50 -6.09
N GLY A 78 3.46 -4.15 -4.93
CA GLY A 78 4.09 -3.22 -4.01
C GLY A 78 4.60 -3.89 -2.73
N PRO A 79 5.14 -3.10 -1.81
CA PRO A 79 5.67 -3.59 -0.53
C PRO A 79 4.59 -4.14 0.41
N GLU A 80 3.32 -3.82 0.18
CA GLU A 80 2.17 -4.29 0.96
C GLU A 80 2.06 -5.82 0.95
N VAL A 81 2.42 -6.47 -0.16
CA VAL A 81 2.30 -7.93 -0.31
C VAL A 81 3.24 -8.69 0.62
N PRO A 82 4.58 -8.51 0.57
CA PRO A 82 5.46 -9.20 1.51
C PRO A 82 5.25 -8.74 2.95
N PHE A 83 4.92 -7.47 3.18
CA PHE A 83 4.61 -6.95 4.51
C PHE A 83 3.40 -7.66 5.11
N GLY A 84 2.28 -7.68 4.40
CA GLY A 84 1.06 -8.33 4.85
C GLY A 84 1.20 -9.85 4.99
N TYR A 85 1.98 -10.49 4.11
CA TYR A 85 2.29 -11.90 4.26
C TYR A 85 3.00 -12.20 5.59
N VAL A 86 4.01 -11.40 5.94
CA VAL A 86 4.74 -11.56 7.21
C VAL A 86 3.83 -11.26 8.40
N MET A 87 3.11 -10.15 8.36
CA MET A 87 2.23 -9.74 9.46
C MET A 87 1.11 -10.74 9.72
N GLY A 88 0.41 -11.20 8.68
CA GLY A 88 -0.62 -12.22 8.84
C GLY A 88 -0.09 -13.61 9.20
N THR A 89 1.22 -13.87 9.04
CA THR A 89 1.85 -15.09 9.53
C THR A 89 2.23 -14.98 11.01
N TYR A 90 2.51 -13.75 11.46
CA TYR A 90 2.93 -13.47 12.82
C TYR A 90 1.74 -13.34 13.78
N HIS A 91 0.62 -12.77 13.32
CA HIS A 91 -0.59 -12.57 14.13
C HIS A 91 -1.61 -13.68 13.88
N GLU A 92 -2.34 -14.06 14.92
CA GLU A 92 -3.48 -15.00 14.83
C GLU A 92 -4.76 -14.28 14.41
N GLU A 93 -4.87 -12.99 14.76
CA GLU A 93 -5.98 -12.13 14.39
C GLU A 93 -5.81 -11.60 12.95
N PRO A 94 -6.91 -11.28 12.24
CA PRO A 94 -6.86 -10.65 10.94
C PRO A 94 -6.08 -9.32 10.98
N VAL A 95 -5.22 -9.08 10.00
CA VAL A 95 -4.41 -7.87 9.87
C VAL A 95 -4.93 -7.03 8.70
N LEU A 96 -5.70 -6.00 8.99
CA LEU A 96 -6.14 -5.05 7.96
C LEU A 96 -4.99 -4.12 7.52
N LEU A 97 -4.65 -4.13 6.24
CA LEU A 97 -3.76 -3.15 5.63
C LEU A 97 -4.57 -2.06 4.95
N ILE A 98 -4.38 -0.82 5.38
CA ILE A 98 -4.96 0.35 4.72
C ILE A 98 -3.85 1.06 3.95
N GLU A 99 -3.91 1.00 2.63
CA GLU A 99 -2.97 1.72 1.77
C GLU A 99 -3.54 3.08 1.39
N SER A 100 -2.72 4.11 1.57
CA SER A 100 -3.04 5.49 1.19
C SER A 100 -1.88 6.04 0.40
N SER A 101 -1.96 5.95 -0.93
CA SER A 101 -0.85 6.31 -1.79
C SER A 101 -1.29 7.08 -3.04
N MET A 102 -0.40 7.97 -3.49
CA MET A 102 -0.52 8.64 -4.78
C MET A 102 0.87 8.84 -5.39
N GLY A 103 0.99 8.46 -6.64
CA GLY A 103 2.25 8.61 -7.38
C GLY A 103 2.70 10.06 -7.51
N ASN A 104 4.01 10.30 -7.39
CA ASN A 104 4.64 11.60 -7.57
C ASN A 104 4.17 12.68 -6.58
N ARG A 105 3.92 12.30 -5.33
CA ARG A 105 3.58 13.19 -4.23
C ARG A 105 4.73 13.35 -3.24
N SER A 106 4.88 14.56 -2.71
CA SER A 106 5.93 14.96 -1.77
C SER A 106 5.42 15.05 -0.34
N LEU A 107 6.28 14.83 0.63
CA LEU A 107 6.02 15.15 2.02
C LEU A 107 6.08 16.67 2.24
N ASN A 108 7.02 17.34 1.55
CA ASN A 108 7.22 18.77 1.67
C ASN A 108 6.00 19.62 1.26
N PHE A 109 5.13 19.10 0.39
CA PHE A 109 3.98 19.87 -0.08
C PHE A 109 2.67 19.07 0.00
N ASP A 110 2.58 17.93 -0.69
CA ASP A 110 1.32 17.19 -0.86
C ASP A 110 0.84 16.52 0.44
N PHE A 111 1.74 15.82 1.14
CA PHE A 111 1.46 15.16 2.43
C PHE A 111 1.87 16.00 3.64
N ARG A 112 2.04 17.30 3.48
CA ARG A 112 2.47 18.16 4.60
C ARG A 112 1.45 18.15 5.74
N PRO A 113 1.83 17.71 6.96
CA PRO A 113 0.92 17.70 8.08
C PRO A 113 0.57 19.15 8.51
N PRO A 114 -0.64 19.39 9.02
CA PRO A 114 -1.05 20.72 9.49
C PRO A 114 -0.10 21.34 10.52
N SER A 115 0.46 20.51 11.41
CA SER A 115 1.43 20.94 12.44
C SER A 115 2.76 21.43 11.88
N SER A 116 3.10 21.13 10.64
CA SER A 116 4.29 21.67 9.96
C SER A 116 4.15 23.14 9.58
N GLY A 117 2.95 23.70 9.64
CA GLY A 117 2.64 25.05 9.18
C GLY A 117 2.67 25.21 7.66
N LYS A 118 2.17 26.34 7.18
CA LYS A 118 2.13 26.73 5.77
C LYS A 118 2.45 28.22 5.67
N THR A 119 3.18 28.62 4.63
CA THR A 119 3.34 30.03 4.27
C THR A 119 2.02 30.62 3.77
N GLU A 120 1.91 31.94 3.64
CA GLU A 120 0.68 32.56 3.12
C GLU A 120 0.38 32.16 1.69
N GLU A 121 1.41 31.95 0.86
CA GLU A 121 1.27 31.43 -0.50
C GLU A 121 0.76 29.98 -0.50
N GLU A 122 1.31 29.13 0.37
CA GLU A 122 0.89 27.74 0.50
C GLU A 122 -0.52 27.59 1.08
N LYS A 123 -0.96 28.50 1.95
CA LYS A 123 -2.34 28.54 2.45
C LYS A 123 -3.35 28.87 1.34
N ALA A 124 -2.93 29.68 0.36
CA ALA A 124 -3.75 30.00 -0.81
C ALA A 124 -3.84 28.84 -1.82
N ASN A 125 -3.01 27.81 -1.67
CA ASN A 125 -2.97 26.65 -2.54
C ASN A 125 -3.71 25.48 -1.91
N GLU A 126 -4.87 25.13 -2.44
CA GLU A 126 -5.74 24.03 -1.95
C GLU A 126 -5.06 22.65 -1.96
N TYR A 127 -4.03 22.45 -2.78
CA TYR A 127 -3.32 21.15 -2.88
C TYR A 127 -2.26 20.97 -1.80
N CYS A 128 -1.83 22.04 -1.11
CA CYS A 128 -0.84 21.93 -0.06
C CYS A 128 -1.41 21.20 1.17
N GLY A 129 -0.91 20.01 1.45
CA GLY A 129 -1.37 19.15 2.54
C GLY A 129 -2.65 18.36 2.23
N LEU A 130 -3.19 18.48 1.02
CA LEU A 130 -4.43 17.78 0.63
C LEU A 130 -4.29 16.26 0.78
N GLU A 131 -3.18 15.69 0.36
CA GLU A 131 -2.97 14.24 0.44
C GLU A 131 -2.88 13.74 1.89
N TYR A 132 -2.39 14.57 2.81
CA TYR A 132 -2.45 14.29 4.24
C TYR A 132 -3.90 14.21 4.74
N ASP A 133 -4.69 15.22 4.42
CA ASP A 133 -6.09 15.29 4.86
C ASP A 133 -6.90 14.11 4.30
N LEU A 134 -6.72 13.80 3.00
CA LEU A 134 -7.37 12.66 2.35
C LEU A 134 -6.91 11.31 2.91
N MET A 135 -5.63 11.17 3.27
CA MET A 135 -5.11 9.98 3.94
C MET A 135 -5.81 9.75 5.29
N VAL A 136 -5.87 10.76 6.12
CA VAL A 136 -6.53 10.68 7.44
C VAL A 136 -8.01 10.39 7.28
N GLU A 137 -8.68 11.10 6.39
CA GLU A 137 -10.11 10.87 6.10
C GLU A 137 -10.35 9.44 5.57
N GLY A 138 -9.49 8.97 4.67
CA GLY A 138 -9.57 7.63 4.10
C GLY A 138 -9.44 6.54 5.16
N VAL A 139 -8.52 6.68 6.10
CA VAL A 139 -8.37 5.76 7.24
C VAL A 139 -9.64 5.77 8.10
N HIS A 140 -10.17 6.94 8.45
CA HIS A 140 -11.41 7.04 9.24
C HIS A 140 -12.60 6.40 8.52
N LYS A 141 -12.78 6.65 7.23
CA LYS A 141 -13.85 6.03 6.41
C LYS A 141 -13.70 4.51 6.36
N THR A 142 -12.49 4.01 6.21
CA THR A 142 -12.21 2.57 6.20
C THR A 142 -12.56 1.93 7.53
N LEU A 143 -12.13 2.51 8.63
CA LEU A 143 -12.41 2.00 9.97
C LEU A 143 -13.89 2.10 10.35
N ALA A 144 -14.60 3.12 9.88
CA ALA A 144 -16.05 3.25 10.04
C ALA A 144 -16.85 2.19 9.25
N ASN A 145 -16.23 1.57 8.24
CA ASN A 145 -16.84 0.55 7.39
C ASN A 145 -16.16 -0.83 7.55
N ILE A 146 -15.47 -1.05 8.67
CA ILE A 146 -14.62 -2.23 8.89
C ILE A 146 -15.39 -3.55 8.82
N ASP A 147 -16.64 -3.56 9.23
CA ASP A 147 -17.55 -4.72 9.20
C ASP A 147 -17.85 -5.22 7.77
N ASN A 148 -17.73 -4.35 6.77
CA ASN A 148 -17.85 -4.73 5.37
C ASN A 148 -16.51 -5.06 4.69
N ILE A 149 -15.40 -4.77 5.35
CA ILE A 149 -14.05 -4.93 4.80
C ILE A 149 -13.35 -6.15 5.37
N VAL A 150 -13.49 -6.37 6.68
CA VAL A 150 -12.83 -7.48 7.38
C VAL A 150 -13.82 -8.64 7.52
N PRO A 151 -13.55 -9.79 6.88
CA PRO A 151 -14.39 -10.97 7.03
C PRO A 151 -14.53 -11.37 8.51
N ASP A 152 -15.75 -11.76 8.88
CA ASP A 152 -16.10 -12.21 10.24
C ASP A 152 -15.92 -11.16 11.36
N TYR A 153 -15.70 -9.90 11.05
CA TYR A 153 -15.74 -8.84 12.04
C TYR A 153 -17.16 -8.70 12.64
N LYS A 154 -17.27 -8.74 13.95
CA LYS A 154 -18.54 -8.71 14.71
C LYS A 154 -18.56 -7.61 15.78
N GLY A 155 -17.81 -6.54 15.58
CA GLY A 155 -17.73 -5.45 16.55
C GLY A 155 -16.80 -5.74 17.75
N GLN A 156 -15.87 -6.67 17.62
CA GLN A 156 -14.90 -7.00 18.68
C GLN A 156 -13.85 -5.91 18.94
N GLY A 157 -13.88 -4.83 18.16
CA GLY A 157 -12.89 -3.77 18.23
C GLY A 157 -11.68 -4.04 17.34
N TYR A 158 -10.79 -3.08 17.29
CA TYR A 158 -9.51 -3.15 16.54
C TYR A 158 -8.44 -2.35 17.26
N GLU A 159 -7.21 -2.62 16.95
CA GLU A 159 -6.03 -1.85 17.37
C GLU A 159 -5.33 -1.27 16.13
N ILE A 160 -4.90 -0.02 16.21
CA ILE A 160 -3.99 0.57 15.21
C ILE A 160 -2.57 0.18 15.60
N ALA A 161 -2.07 -0.90 15.01
CA ALA A 161 -0.79 -1.49 15.38
C ALA A 161 0.43 -0.71 14.86
N GLY A 162 0.27 0.10 13.80
CA GLY A 162 1.39 0.87 13.27
C GLY A 162 1.07 1.69 12.04
N PHE A 163 2.05 2.50 11.65
CA PHE A 163 2.04 3.33 10.45
C PHE A 163 3.35 3.11 9.69
N VAL A 164 3.26 2.83 8.40
CA VAL A 164 4.42 2.62 7.53
C VAL A 164 4.51 3.76 6.53
N TRP A 165 5.63 4.50 6.58
CA TRP A 165 5.91 5.55 5.62
C TRP A 165 6.97 5.10 4.62
N PHE A 166 6.60 5.02 3.35
CA PHE A 166 7.48 4.61 2.26
C PHE A 166 7.44 5.62 1.11
N GLN A 167 8.05 6.78 1.33
CA GLN A 167 8.07 7.91 0.38
C GLN A 167 9.44 8.60 0.43
N GLY A 168 9.84 9.32 -0.61
CA GLY A 168 11.05 10.14 -0.64
C GLY A 168 11.44 10.62 -2.04
N HIS A 169 11.04 9.92 -3.09
CA HIS A 169 11.49 10.21 -4.45
C HIS A 169 11.17 11.64 -4.90
N LYS A 170 9.96 12.13 -4.62
CA LYS A 170 9.51 13.47 -5.03
C LYS A 170 10.24 14.58 -4.26
N ASP A 171 10.73 14.29 -3.06
CA ASP A 171 11.46 15.22 -2.20
C ASP A 171 12.98 15.16 -2.37
N LYS A 172 13.48 14.50 -3.43
CA LYS A 172 14.93 14.31 -3.66
C LYS A 172 15.75 15.61 -3.70
N ASP A 173 15.14 16.72 -4.05
CA ASP A 173 15.76 18.04 -4.15
C ASP A 173 15.41 18.95 -2.94
N VAL A 174 14.65 18.43 -1.97
CA VAL A 174 14.32 19.12 -0.71
C VAL A 174 15.49 18.98 0.26
N ALA A 175 15.84 20.06 0.95
CA ALA A 175 16.88 19.99 1.98
C ALA A 175 16.50 18.96 3.05
N LYS A 176 17.49 18.19 3.49
CA LYS A 176 17.32 17.10 4.46
C LYS A 176 16.60 17.54 5.73
N GLU A 177 17.00 18.70 6.26
CA GLU A 177 16.47 19.24 7.52
C GLU A 177 14.98 19.62 7.39
N ILE A 178 14.55 20.04 6.20
CA ILE A 178 13.14 20.35 5.91
C ILE A 178 12.34 19.05 5.88
N TYR A 179 12.84 18.03 5.15
CA TYR A 179 12.19 16.73 5.09
C TYR A 179 12.06 16.08 6.47
N GLU A 180 13.15 16.07 7.26
CA GLU A 180 13.16 15.55 8.62
C GLU A 180 12.16 16.26 9.54
N THR A 181 12.04 17.58 9.41
CA THR A 181 11.08 18.38 10.17
C THR A 181 9.65 17.95 9.84
N HIS A 182 9.29 17.87 8.55
CA HIS A 182 7.96 17.44 8.14
C HIS A 182 7.66 15.99 8.51
N LEU A 183 8.65 15.10 8.42
CA LEU A 183 8.50 13.72 8.83
C LEU A 183 8.25 13.61 10.35
N ALA A 184 8.98 14.39 11.15
CA ALA A 184 8.74 14.43 12.59
C ALA A 184 7.34 14.94 12.96
N HIS A 185 6.77 15.86 12.17
CA HIS A 185 5.39 16.30 12.32
C HIS A 185 4.37 15.26 11.85
N LEU A 186 4.69 14.48 10.83
CA LEU A 186 3.82 13.41 10.32
C LEU A 186 3.67 12.25 11.33
N ILE A 187 4.72 11.97 12.11
CA ILE A 187 4.74 10.85 13.07
C ILE A 187 4.08 11.21 14.42
N LYS A 188 3.91 12.48 14.71
CA LYS A 188 3.32 12.96 15.98
C LYS A 188 1.80 12.96 15.96
#